data_5eca9dbb44d1e669c5c37cebaeebf8c6
#
_entry.id   5eca9dbb44d1e669c5c37cebaeebf8c6
#
_cell.length_a   1.000
_cell.length_b   1.000
_cell.length_c   1.000
_cell.angle_alpha   90.00
_cell.angle_beta   90.00
_cell.angle_gamma   90.00
#
_symmetry.space_group_name_H-M   'P 1'
#
loop_
_entity.id
_entity.type
_entity.pdbx_description
1 polymer ?
#
loop_
_entity_poly.entity_id
_entity_poly.type
_entity_poly.pdbx_seq_one_letter_code
_entity_poly.pdbx_strand_id
1 'polypeptide(L)'
;PGTRPLLSGLYRLCGPVRFALRHYLCADGVIYCEEDLLLLSGLQHFAFCRRQWALIHLEQQWEENLRTVEGSLLHSRAHDASLRERRGDLLMLRSLPVVSYGLGLSGQCDVVEFRASPQGVSLRGEEGLWLPYPVEYKRGRPKAHQADELQLCAQAMCLEEMLCCPIPEGALYYGEPRRRTAVSFSQELRQEVRSITEEMHQFYRRGYTPKAKPSKSCNACSLKDLCLPQLVKKRPVSDYLSQAMEDLS
;
A
#
# COMPACT_ATOMS: atom_id res chain seq x y z
N PRO A 1 -12.70 18.61 13.97
CA PRO A 1 -11.87 19.39 14.86
C PRO A 1 -10.54 18.68 15.03
N GLY A 2 -9.45 19.23 14.48
CA GLY A 2 -8.08 18.86 14.79
C GLY A 2 -7.38 17.89 13.85
N THR A 3 -7.37 18.15 12.54
CA THR A 3 -6.37 17.56 11.62
C THR A 3 -5.01 18.15 11.92
N ARG A 4 -4.17 17.43 12.67
CA ARG A 4 -2.74 17.76 12.77
C ARG A 4 -2.11 17.48 11.40
N PRO A 5 -1.35 18.43 10.82
CA PRO A 5 -0.71 18.21 9.53
C PRO A 5 0.31 17.06 9.66
N LEU A 6 0.12 16.00 8.90
CA LEU A 6 1.01 14.82 8.78
C LEU A 6 2.47 15.18 8.45
N LEU A 7 2.70 16.39 7.96
CA LEU A 7 4.01 16.89 7.53
C LEU A 7 4.94 17.37 8.64
N SER A 8 4.44 17.64 9.87
CA SER A 8 5.27 18.23 10.94
C SER A 8 6.40 17.33 11.45
N GLY A 9 6.28 16.00 11.28
CA GLY A 9 7.29 15.04 11.70
C GLY A 9 8.44 14.86 10.70
N LEU A 10 8.16 14.98 9.40
CA LEU A 10 9.12 14.72 8.32
C LEU A 10 10.00 15.91 7.98
N TYR A 11 9.50 17.14 8.13
CA TYR A 11 10.34 18.35 8.08
C TYR A 11 11.46 18.36 9.12
N ARG A 12 11.43 17.45 10.07
CA ARG A 12 12.50 17.27 11.06
C ARG A 12 13.66 16.40 10.55
N LEU A 13 13.46 15.59 9.50
CA LEU A 13 14.48 14.66 8.98
C LEU A 13 15.31 15.25 7.85
N CYS A 14 14.72 16.08 6.98
CA CYS A 14 15.45 16.78 5.94
C CYS A 14 15.59 18.27 6.28
N GLY A 15 16.78 18.85 6.06
CA GLY A 15 16.97 20.30 6.11
C GLY A 15 16.05 21.04 5.13
N PRO A 16 16.12 22.39 5.02
CA PRO A 16 15.17 23.20 4.28
C PRO A 16 15.25 22.95 2.76
N VAL A 17 14.65 21.84 2.30
CA VAL A 17 14.57 21.44 0.89
C VAL A 17 13.27 21.99 0.27
N ARG A 18 12.97 23.28 0.52
CA ARG A 18 11.79 23.94 -0.05
C ARG A 18 11.85 24.15 -1.56
N PHE A 19 13.02 24.03 -2.20
CA PHE A 19 13.20 24.38 -3.62
C PHE A 19 13.40 23.20 -4.58
N ALA A 20 13.76 21.99 -4.11
CA ALA A 20 14.00 20.83 -4.98
C ALA A 20 12.73 20.08 -5.38
N LEU A 21 11.63 20.21 -4.63
CA LEU A 21 10.35 19.53 -4.87
C LEU A 21 9.71 19.84 -6.25
N ARG A 22 10.02 20.99 -6.85
CA ARG A 22 9.45 21.36 -8.16
C ARG A 22 10.06 20.64 -9.37
N HIS A 23 11.24 20.03 -9.26
CA HIS A 23 11.95 19.45 -10.41
C HIS A 23 11.88 17.92 -10.47
N TYR A 24 11.53 17.25 -9.37
CA TYR A 24 11.30 15.81 -9.34
C TYR A 24 9.83 15.40 -9.49
N LEU A 25 8.93 16.36 -9.38
CA LEU A 25 7.49 16.17 -9.54
C LEU A 25 7.16 16.22 -11.02
N CYS A 26 6.72 15.10 -11.55
CA CYS A 26 5.99 14.98 -12.80
C CYS A 26 6.79 14.69 -14.07
N ALA A 27 6.98 13.40 -14.34
CA ALA A 27 7.01 12.93 -15.72
C ALA A 27 5.62 13.09 -16.41
N ASP A 28 4.51 13.12 -15.63
CA ASP A 28 3.14 13.06 -16.17
C ASP A 28 2.20 14.20 -15.72
N GLY A 29 2.70 15.24 -15.06
CA GLY A 29 1.99 16.53 -14.91
C GLY A 29 0.83 16.59 -13.91
N VAL A 30 0.41 15.51 -13.27
CA VAL A 30 -0.69 15.49 -12.28
C VAL A 30 -0.12 15.56 -10.87
N ILE A 31 -0.57 16.53 -10.07
CA ILE A 31 -0.28 16.64 -8.64
C ILE A 31 -1.61 16.54 -7.90
N TYR A 32 -1.69 15.61 -6.96
CA TYR A 32 -2.86 15.40 -6.11
C TYR A 32 -2.81 16.33 -4.88
N CYS A 33 -3.98 16.81 -4.43
CA CYS A 33 -4.11 17.54 -3.18
C CYS A 33 -4.15 16.57 -1.98
N GLU A 34 -3.95 17.07 -0.75
CA GLU A 34 -4.03 16.24 0.46
C GLU A 34 -5.38 15.52 0.60
N GLU A 35 -6.46 16.15 0.15
CA GLU A 35 -7.84 15.64 0.18
C GLU A 35 -8.06 14.48 -0.80
N ASP A 36 -7.22 14.39 -1.84
CA ASP A 36 -7.31 13.37 -2.87
C ASP A 36 -6.41 12.15 -2.59
N LEU A 37 -5.62 12.18 -1.51
CA LEU A 37 -4.67 11.11 -1.23
C LEU A 37 -5.40 9.82 -0.83
N LEU A 38 -5.11 8.74 -1.57
CA LEU A 38 -5.61 7.42 -1.27
C LEU A 38 -4.65 6.67 -0.32
N LEU A 39 -5.18 5.70 0.41
CA LEU A 39 -4.36 4.87 1.29
C LEU A 39 -3.43 3.96 0.48
N LEU A 40 -2.13 4.02 0.76
CA LEU A 40 -1.10 3.20 0.13
C LEU A 40 -1.38 1.70 0.32
N SER A 41 -1.87 1.28 1.49
CA SER A 41 -2.31 -0.11 1.75
C SER A 41 -3.44 -0.56 0.83
N GLY A 42 -4.22 0.37 0.29
CA GLY A 42 -5.28 0.10 -0.69
C GLY A 42 -4.74 -0.48 -1.99
N LEU A 43 -3.50 -0.18 -2.37
CA LEU A 43 -2.89 -0.71 -3.59
C LEU A 43 -2.82 -2.23 -3.57
N GLN A 44 -2.46 -2.84 -2.44
CA GLN A 44 -2.48 -4.30 -2.28
C GLN A 44 -3.89 -4.88 -2.45
N HIS A 45 -4.91 -4.23 -1.86
CA HIS A 45 -6.31 -4.66 -1.99
C HIS A 45 -6.78 -4.55 -3.45
N PHE A 46 -6.40 -3.48 -4.14
CA PHE A 46 -6.77 -3.23 -5.54
C PHE A 46 -6.11 -4.23 -6.49
N ALA A 47 -4.82 -4.50 -6.30
CA ALA A 47 -4.08 -5.50 -7.06
C ALA A 47 -4.64 -6.91 -6.85
N PHE A 48 -5.08 -7.23 -5.63
CA PHE A 48 -5.73 -8.51 -5.33
C PHE A 48 -7.10 -8.62 -6.00
N CYS A 49 -7.96 -7.60 -5.84
CA CYS A 49 -9.30 -7.55 -6.43
C CYS A 49 -9.86 -6.12 -6.39
N ARG A 50 -10.16 -5.53 -7.58
CA ARG A 50 -10.75 -4.19 -7.70
C ARG A 50 -12.03 -4.03 -6.87
N ARG A 51 -12.88 -5.07 -6.82
CA ARG A 51 -14.11 -5.04 -6.03
C ARG A 51 -13.83 -5.10 -4.53
N GLN A 52 -12.85 -5.88 -4.08
CA GLN A 52 -12.45 -5.88 -2.66
C GLN A 52 -12.02 -4.48 -2.23
N TRP A 53 -11.20 -3.83 -3.03
CA TRP A 53 -10.78 -2.46 -2.77
C TRP A 53 -11.96 -1.49 -2.70
N ALA A 54 -12.89 -1.56 -3.66
CA ALA A 54 -14.05 -0.69 -3.68
C ALA A 54 -14.95 -0.91 -2.47
N LEU A 55 -15.21 -2.16 -2.07
CA LEU A 55 -15.98 -2.47 -0.87
C LEU A 55 -15.33 -1.88 0.39
N ILE A 56 -13.99 -1.98 0.52
CA ILE A 56 -13.27 -1.47 1.69
C ILE A 56 -13.19 0.06 1.67
N HIS A 57 -12.77 0.65 0.55
CA HIS A 57 -12.34 2.05 0.51
C HIS A 57 -13.42 3.02 0.01
N LEU A 58 -14.41 2.56 -0.76
CA LEU A 58 -15.52 3.40 -1.21
C LEU A 58 -16.78 3.14 -0.36
N GLU A 59 -17.15 1.87 -0.18
CA GLU A 59 -18.35 1.50 0.56
C GLU A 59 -18.11 1.33 2.06
N GLN A 60 -16.83 1.44 2.51
CA GLN A 60 -16.42 1.34 3.92
C GLN A 60 -16.89 0.03 4.59
N GLN A 61 -16.99 -1.03 3.80
CA GLN A 61 -17.32 -2.36 4.27
C GLN A 61 -16.07 -3.05 4.78
N TRP A 62 -15.95 -3.19 6.07
CA TRP A 62 -14.85 -3.87 6.71
C TRP A 62 -15.37 -4.99 7.59
N GLU A 63 -14.82 -6.18 7.44
CA GLU A 63 -15.08 -7.33 8.31
C GLU A 63 -13.77 -7.84 8.89
N GLU A 64 -13.68 -7.84 10.22
CA GLU A 64 -12.53 -8.42 10.91
C GLU A 64 -12.62 -9.95 10.85
N ASN A 65 -11.56 -10.56 10.40
CA ASN A 65 -11.39 -12.01 10.49
C ASN A 65 -10.04 -12.34 11.18
N LEU A 66 -9.87 -13.59 11.54
CA LEU A 66 -8.67 -14.05 12.25
C LEU A 66 -7.37 -13.60 11.54
N ARG A 67 -7.33 -13.62 10.20
CA ARG A 67 -6.15 -13.22 9.42
C ARG A 67 -5.86 -11.72 9.51
N THR A 68 -6.90 -10.88 9.55
CA THR A 68 -6.73 -9.42 9.70
C THR A 68 -6.30 -9.05 11.11
N VAL A 69 -6.86 -9.71 12.13
CA VAL A 69 -6.47 -9.51 13.54
C VAL A 69 -5.00 -9.92 13.78
N GLU A 70 -4.60 -11.07 13.29
CA GLU A 70 -3.21 -11.55 13.46
C GLU A 70 -2.21 -10.74 12.60
N GLY A 71 -2.64 -10.22 11.43
CA GLY A 71 -1.88 -9.25 10.65
C GLY A 71 -1.66 -7.97 11.46
N SER A 72 -2.70 -7.42 12.06
CA SER A 72 -2.63 -6.22 12.91
C SER A 72 -1.69 -6.41 14.11
N LEU A 73 -1.68 -7.60 14.75
CA LEU A 73 -0.76 -7.92 15.85
C LEU A 73 0.72 -7.98 15.41
N LEU A 74 1.01 -8.45 14.20
CA LEU A 74 2.37 -8.43 13.66
C LEU A 74 2.81 -6.99 13.37
N HIS A 75 1.93 -6.21 12.76
CA HIS A 75 2.16 -4.80 12.51
C HIS A 75 2.33 -4.03 13.82
N SER A 76 1.54 -4.28 14.87
CA SER A 76 1.69 -3.58 16.16
C SER A 76 3.08 -3.77 16.78
N ARG A 77 3.72 -4.93 16.59
CA ARG A 77 5.09 -5.18 17.04
C ARG A 77 6.15 -4.45 16.19
N ALA A 78 5.85 -4.22 14.90
CA ALA A 78 6.69 -3.42 14.02
C ALA A 78 6.48 -1.91 14.24
N HIS A 79 5.31 -1.53 14.80
CA HIS A 79 4.82 -0.15 14.91
C HIS A 79 5.17 0.57 16.22
N ASP A 80 6.09 0.08 17.01
CA ASP A 80 6.59 0.89 18.13
C ASP A 80 7.43 2.06 17.59
N ALA A 81 6.74 3.14 17.23
CA ALA A 81 7.31 4.36 16.64
C ALA A 81 8.30 5.08 17.57
N SER A 82 8.39 4.68 18.85
CA SER A 82 9.35 5.20 19.80
C SER A 82 10.76 4.61 19.57
N LEU A 83 10.87 3.53 18.81
CA LEU A 83 12.11 2.81 18.61
C LEU A 83 12.85 3.28 17.34
N ARG A 84 13.57 4.40 17.50
CA ARG A 84 14.70 4.70 16.63
C ARG A 84 15.90 3.88 17.12
N GLU A 85 16.30 2.91 16.33
CA GLU A 85 17.47 2.08 16.64
C GLU A 85 18.65 2.47 15.74
N ARG A 86 19.80 2.75 16.33
CA ARG A 86 21.07 2.92 15.59
C ARG A 86 22.03 1.81 15.97
N ARG A 87 22.58 1.14 14.97
CA ARG A 87 23.62 0.10 15.13
C ARG A 87 24.73 0.34 14.11
N GLY A 88 25.75 1.11 14.50
CA GLY A 88 26.83 1.47 13.59
C GLY A 88 26.32 2.20 12.34
N ASP A 89 26.52 1.59 11.18
CA ASP A 89 26.17 2.12 9.86
C ASP A 89 24.70 1.82 9.45
N LEU A 90 23.87 1.42 10.41
CA LEU A 90 22.45 1.13 10.21
C LEU A 90 21.61 1.95 11.18
N LEU A 91 20.67 2.73 10.64
CA LEU A 91 19.63 3.40 11.39
C LEU A 91 18.28 2.81 10.98
N MET A 92 17.45 2.39 11.94
CA MET A 92 16.11 1.86 11.68
C MET A 92 15.04 2.81 12.22
N LEU A 93 14.07 3.13 11.37
CA LEU A 93 12.85 3.85 11.76
C LEU A 93 11.65 2.94 11.52
N ARG A 94 10.75 2.93 12.50
CA ARG A 94 9.50 2.14 12.44
C ARG A 94 8.32 3.07 12.22
N SER A 95 7.28 2.56 11.54
CA SER A 95 6.04 3.30 11.28
C SER A 95 6.28 4.66 10.62
N LEU A 96 7.22 4.72 9.69
CA LEU A 96 7.55 5.98 9.03
C LEU A 96 6.39 6.41 8.12
N PRO A 97 5.72 7.55 8.39
CA PRO A 97 4.70 8.08 7.49
C PRO A 97 5.31 8.44 6.14
N VAL A 98 4.60 8.09 5.07
CA VAL A 98 5.02 8.39 3.70
C VAL A 98 3.88 8.98 2.89
N VAL A 99 4.25 9.86 1.96
CA VAL A 99 3.31 10.51 1.04
C VAL A 99 3.97 10.69 -0.33
N SER A 100 3.18 10.55 -1.37
CA SER A 100 3.55 10.95 -2.72
C SER A 100 2.38 11.73 -3.33
N TYR A 101 2.62 12.99 -3.62
CA TYR A 101 1.65 13.84 -4.32
C TYR A 101 1.62 13.52 -5.82
N GLY A 102 2.71 13.01 -6.36
CA GLY A 102 2.77 12.53 -7.75
C GLY A 102 1.96 11.25 -7.99
N LEU A 103 1.89 10.36 -7.00
CA LEU A 103 1.05 9.17 -7.05
C LEU A 103 -0.34 9.39 -6.43
N GLY A 104 -0.52 10.44 -5.63
CA GLY A 104 -1.74 10.63 -4.84
C GLY A 104 -1.91 9.56 -3.75
N LEU A 105 -0.83 9.15 -3.11
CA LEU A 105 -0.84 8.11 -2.07
C LEU A 105 -0.30 8.63 -0.75
N SER A 106 -0.88 8.16 0.34
CA SER A 106 -0.37 8.36 1.71
C SER A 106 -0.46 7.07 2.51
N GLY A 107 0.47 6.89 3.46
CA GLY A 107 0.48 5.68 4.29
C GLY A 107 1.66 5.64 5.24
N GLN A 108 2.09 4.44 5.59
CA GLN A 108 3.24 4.19 6.46
C GLN A 108 4.07 3.04 5.91
N CYS A 109 5.39 3.13 6.11
CA CYS A 109 6.30 1.99 5.97
C CYS A 109 6.43 1.31 7.33
N ASP A 110 6.35 0.00 7.40
CA ASP A 110 6.52 -0.76 8.65
C ASP A 110 7.90 -0.48 9.26
N VAL A 111 8.94 -0.65 8.45
CA VAL A 111 10.33 -0.35 8.81
C VAL A 111 11.04 0.27 7.62
N VAL A 112 11.84 1.30 7.87
CA VAL A 112 12.82 1.80 6.90
C VAL A 112 14.20 1.71 7.54
N GLU A 113 15.07 0.92 6.91
CA GLU A 113 16.48 0.83 7.23
C GLU A 113 17.22 1.91 6.44
N PHE A 114 17.93 2.78 7.11
CA PHE A 114 18.83 3.73 6.50
C PHE A 114 20.26 3.19 6.64
N ARG A 115 20.90 2.89 5.53
CA ARG A 115 22.23 2.30 5.45
C ARG A 115 23.24 3.37 5.05
N ALA A 116 24.37 3.47 5.75
CA ALA A 116 25.41 4.41 5.38
C ALA A 116 25.87 4.14 3.94
N SER A 117 25.79 5.15 3.08
CA SER A 117 26.11 5.02 1.65
C SER A 117 26.39 6.38 1.04
N PRO A 118 27.44 6.50 0.19
CA PRO A 118 27.71 7.74 -0.53
C PRO A 118 26.63 8.15 -1.53
N GLN A 119 25.73 7.23 -1.88
CA GLN A 119 24.59 7.46 -2.78
C GLN A 119 23.32 7.88 -2.04
N GLY A 120 23.37 7.97 -0.71
CA GLY A 120 22.24 8.31 0.14
C GLY A 120 22.05 9.82 0.31
N VAL A 121 21.18 10.16 1.25
CA VAL A 121 20.83 11.54 1.62
C VAL A 121 21.28 11.86 3.03
N SER A 122 21.50 13.15 3.31
CA SER A 122 21.75 13.64 4.67
C SER A 122 20.48 13.56 5.50
N LEU A 123 20.58 12.99 6.68
CA LEU A 123 19.49 12.94 7.66
C LEU A 123 19.78 13.90 8.81
N ARG A 124 18.75 14.63 9.25
CA ARG A 124 18.90 15.58 10.35
C ARG A 124 19.33 14.89 11.64
N GLY A 125 20.45 15.34 12.22
CA GLY A 125 21.00 14.79 13.46
C GLY A 125 21.78 13.51 13.29
N GLU A 126 22.12 13.13 12.03
CA GLU A 126 23.01 12.03 11.70
C GLU A 126 24.17 12.52 10.83
N GLU A 127 25.37 12.04 11.13
CA GLU A 127 26.53 12.28 10.28
C GLU A 127 26.54 11.33 9.08
N GLY A 128 27.05 11.82 7.94
CA GLY A 128 27.17 11.04 6.72
C GLY A 128 25.91 11.04 5.84
N LEU A 129 25.93 10.16 4.83
CA LEU A 129 24.83 9.98 3.88
C LEU A 129 24.22 8.58 4.07
N TRP A 130 22.91 8.51 3.93
CA TRP A 130 22.11 7.35 4.28
C TRP A 130 21.19 6.96 3.14
N LEU A 131 21.27 5.71 2.67
CA LEU A 131 20.39 5.17 1.65
C LEU A 131 19.19 4.50 2.30
N PRO A 132 17.96 4.93 2.01
CA PRO A 132 16.75 4.29 2.53
C PRO A 132 16.54 2.90 1.91
N TYR A 133 16.11 1.96 2.74
CA TYR A 133 15.79 0.59 2.34
C TYR A 133 14.49 0.18 3.06
N PRO A 134 13.33 0.25 2.40
CA PRO A 134 12.06 -0.10 3.01
C PRO A 134 11.94 -1.61 3.22
N VAL A 135 11.36 -2.00 4.35
CA VAL A 135 11.07 -3.39 4.71
C VAL A 135 9.61 -3.50 5.15
N GLU A 136 8.81 -4.20 4.36
CA GLU A 136 7.40 -4.45 4.64
C GLU A 136 7.22 -5.82 5.30
N TYR A 137 6.46 -5.87 6.38
CA TYR A 137 6.20 -7.08 7.15
C TYR A 137 4.89 -7.75 6.72
N LYS A 138 4.98 -9.01 6.31
CA LYS A 138 3.83 -9.84 5.94
C LYS A 138 3.74 -11.06 6.86
N ARG A 139 2.55 -11.29 7.44
CA ARG A 139 2.33 -12.38 8.38
C ARG A 139 2.53 -13.76 7.77
N GLY A 140 1.98 -13.99 6.59
CA GLY A 140 1.91 -15.29 5.96
C GLY A 140 3.17 -15.71 5.20
N ARG A 141 2.95 -16.41 4.09
CA ARG A 141 3.96 -16.85 3.13
C ARG A 141 3.96 -15.97 1.88
N PRO A 142 5.03 -16.00 1.09
CA PRO A 142 5.04 -15.40 -0.23
C PRO A 142 3.83 -15.87 -1.04
N LYS A 143 3.16 -14.91 -1.70
CA LYS A 143 2.00 -15.17 -2.53
C LYS A 143 2.42 -15.30 -3.99
N ALA A 144 1.62 -16.01 -4.79
CA ALA A 144 1.88 -16.15 -6.22
C ALA A 144 1.62 -14.87 -7.05
N HIS A 145 1.09 -13.81 -6.43
CA HIS A 145 0.78 -12.54 -7.07
C HIS A 145 1.64 -11.40 -6.50
N GLN A 146 1.96 -10.44 -7.33
CA GLN A 146 2.90 -9.33 -7.01
C GLN A 146 2.32 -8.22 -6.10
N ALA A 147 1.13 -8.41 -5.49
CA ALA A 147 0.49 -7.35 -4.71
C ALA A 147 1.34 -6.84 -3.53
N ASP A 148 2.12 -7.71 -2.89
CA ASP A 148 3.01 -7.34 -1.80
C ASP A 148 4.24 -6.56 -2.33
N GLU A 149 4.76 -6.93 -3.51
CA GLU A 149 5.88 -6.23 -4.17
C GLU A 149 5.44 -4.85 -4.69
N LEU A 150 4.23 -4.76 -5.25
CA LEU A 150 3.64 -3.49 -5.68
C LEU A 150 3.48 -2.51 -4.51
N GLN A 151 3.00 -2.98 -3.35
CA GLN A 151 2.89 -2.14 -2.15
C GLN A 151 4.26 -1.65 -1.69
N LEU A 152 5.26 -2.52 -1.62
CA LEU A 152 6.62 -2.16 -1.22
C LEU A 152 7.26 -1.19 -2.21
N CYS A 153 7.05 -1.39 -3.52
CA CYS A 153 7.52 -0.47 -4.55
C CYS A 153 6.86 0.91 -4.42
N ALA A 154 5.56 0.98 -4.14
CA ALA A 154 4.87 2.24 -3.90
C ALA A 154 5.41 2.97 -2.66
N GLN A 155 5.75 2.25 -1.59
CA GLN A 155 6.42 2.82 -0.42
C GLN A 155 7.78 3.42 -0.79
N ALA A 156 8.58 2.71 -1.60
CA ALA A 156 9.85 3.21 -2.08
C ALA A 156 9.67 4.47 -2.95
N MET A 157 8.69 4.50 -3.85
CA MET A 157 8.40 5.67 -4.69
C MET A 157 7.94 6.88 -3.86
N CYS A 158 7.18 6.68 -2.79
CA CYS A 158 6.86 7.75 -1.83
C CYS A 158 8.12 8.27 -1.13
N LEU A 159 8.98 7.38 -0.64
CA LEU A 159 10.24 7.76 0.00
C LEU A 159 11.19 8.49 -0.97
N GLU A 160 11.24 8.08 -2.23
CA GLU A 160 12.03 8.75 -3.27
C GLU A 160 11.57 10.19 -3.49
N GLU A 161 10.25 10.42 -3.57
CA GLU A 161 9.69 11.76 -3.69
C GLU A 161 9.99 12.62 -2.46
N MET A 162 9.84 12.05 -1.26
CA MET A 162 10.07 12.76 0.01
C MET A 162 11.53 13.10 0.27
N LEU A 163 12.44 12.20 -0.11
CA LEU A 163 13.86 12.29 0.22
C LEU A 163 14.73 12.74 -0.97
N CYS A 164 14.14 12.86 -2.17
CA CYS A 164 14.86 13.15 -3.41
C CYS A 164 16.07 12.21 -3.64
N CYS A 165 15.87 10.91 -3.39
CA CYS A 165 16.92 9.91 -3.44
C CYS A 165 16.40 8.64 -4.10
N PRO A 166 17.06 8.09 -5.14
CA PRO A 166 16.63 6.85 -5.76
C PRO A 166 16.78 5.67 -4.81
N ILE A 167 15.76 4.82 -4.75
CA ILE A 167 15.73 3.63 -3.92
C ILE A 167 15.56 2.42 -4.85
N PRO A 168 16.65 1.69 -5.13
CA PRO A 168 16.63 0.63 -6.13
C PRO A 168 15.96 -0.66 -5.66
N GLU A 169 15.92 -0.89 -4.35
CA GLU A 169 15.45 -2.14 -3.77
C GLU A 169 14.91 -1.99 -2.35
N GLY A 170 14.18 -2.99 -1.88
CA GLY A 170 13.69 -3.16 -0.53
C GLY A 170 13.52 -4.63 -0.18
N ALA A 171 12.82 -4.94 0.90
CA ALA A 171 12.56 -6.32 1.28
C ALA A 171 11.13 -6.56 1.79
N LEU A 172 10.62 -7.74 1.52
CA LEU A 172 9.43 -8.30 2.17
C LEU A 172 9.89 -9.26 3.27
N TYR A 173 9.40 -9.08 4.48
CA TYR A 173 9.61 -10.02 5.58
C TYR A 173 8.35 -10.84 5.81
N TYR A 174 8.46 -12.15 5.60
CA TYR A 174 7.35 -13.08 5.81
C TYR A 174 7.48 -13.76 7.17
N GLY A 175 6.48 -13.56 8.03
CA GLY A 175 6.50 -14.00 9.43
C GLY A 175 6.44 -15.52 9.63
N GLU A 176 5.74 -16.27 8.76
CA GLU A 176 5.68 -17.72 8.86
C GLU A 176 7.04 -18.38 8.60
N PRO A 177 7.71 -18.15 7.45
CA PRO A 177 9.04 -18.70 7.21
C PRO A 177 10.14 -17.90 7.93
N ARG A 178 9.82 -16.77 8.57
CA ARG A 178 10.77 -15.84 9.20
C ARG A 178 11.92 -15.44 8.27
N ARG A 179 11.57 -15.16 7.01
CA ARG A 179 12.56 -14.91 5.95
C ARG A 179 12.32 -13.57 5.28
N ARG A 180 13.41 -12.87 4.98
CA ARG A 180 13.42 -11.70 4.10
C ARG A 180 13.59 -12.14 2.65
N THR A 181 12.84 -11.53 1.75
CA THR A 181 12.98 -11.64 0.30
C THR A 181 13.27 -10.25 -0.24
N ALA A 182 14.43 -10.06 -0.87
CA ALA A 182 14.75 -8.80 -1.52
C ALA A 182 13.88 -8.61 -2.76
N VAL A 183 13.48 -7.38 -3.03
CA VAL A 183 12.68 -6.95 -4.17
C VAL A 183 13.39 -5.79 -4.85
N SER A 184 13.79 -5.98 -6.11
CA SER A 184 14.33 -4.90 -6.94
C SER A 184 13.20 -4.12 -7.59
N PHE A 185 13.25 -2.81 -7.52
CA PHE A 185 12.22 -1.94 -8.07
C PHE A 185 12.51 -1.61 -9.53
N SER A 186 12.21 -2.57 -10.41
CA SER A 186 12.39 -2.41 -11.86
C SER A 186 11.47 -1.32 -12.42
N GLN A 187 11.78 -0.86 -13.63
CA GLN A 187 10.97 0.14 -14.31
C GLN A 187 9.55 -0.37 -14.59
N GLU A 188 9.42 -1.66 -14.90
CA GLU A 188 8.13 -2.32 -15.14
C GLU A 188 7.28 -2.34 -13.89
N LEU A 189 7.86 -2.70 -12.72
CA LEU A 189 7.15 -2.71 -11.44
C LEU A 189 6.69 -1.30 -11.05
N ARG A 190 7.54 -0.28 -11.26
CA ARG A 190 7.19 1.14 -11.04
C ARG A 190 6.06 1.60 -11.95
N GLN A 191 6.10 1.20 -13.22
CA GLN A 191 5.05 1.54 -14.19
C GLN A 191 3.73 0.88 -13.82
N GLU A 192 3.76 -0.35 -13.33
CA GLU A 192 2.57 -1.04 -12.86
C GLU A 192 1.97 -0.35 -11.62
N VAL A 193 2.80 0.10 -10.67
CA VAL A 193 2.35 0.92 -9.53
C VAL A 193 1.64 2.18 -10.02
N ARG A 194 2.21 2.93 -10.97
CA ARG A 194 1.57 4.14 -11.53
C ARG A 194 0.23 3.82 -12.18
N SER A 195 0.19 2.81 -13.03
CA SER A 195 -1.04 2.40 -13.73
C SER A 195 -2.15 1.99 -12.77
N ILE A 196 -1.83 1.19 -11.75
CA ILE A 196 -2.80 0.75 -10.75
C ILE A 196 -3.29 1.94 -9.91
N THR A 197 -2.39 2.83 -9.52
CA THR A 197 -2.74 4.01 -8.71
C THR A 197 -3.65 4.96 -9.49
N GLU A 198 -3.38 5.17 -10.77
CA GLU A 198 -4.25 5.96 -11.65
C GLU A 198 -5.64 5.32 -11.76
N GLU A 199 -5.73 4.00 -11.96
CA GLU A 199 -7.00 3.27 -11.98
C GLU A 199 -7.76 3.41 -10.64
N MET A 200 -7.05 3.33 -9.50
CA MET A 200 -7.64 3.56 -8.18
C MET A 200 -8.27 4.95 -8.06
N HIS A 201 -7.56 6.00 -8.49
CA HIS A 201 -8.08 7.36 -8.49
C HIS A 201 -9.30 7.52 -9.41
N GLN A 202 -9.30 6.86 -10.57
CA GLN A 202 -10.47 6.85 -11.46
C GLN A 202 -11.69 6.20 -10.80
N PHE A 203 -11.49 5.07 -10.09
CA PHE A 203 -12.56 4.40 -9.35
C PHE A 203 -13.08 5.29 -8.22
N TYR A 204 -12.17 5.90 -7.46
CA TYR A 204 -12.50 6.78 -6.33
C TYR A 204 -13.34 7.97 -6.79
N ARG A 205 -12.88 8.71 -7.81
CA ARG A 205 -13.59 9.88 -8.36
C ARG A 205 -14.98 9.53 -8.91
N ARG A 206 -15.14 8.32 -9.43
CA ARG A 206 -16.43 7.84 -9.99
C ARG A 206 -17.33 7.18 -8.96
N GLY A 207 -16.87 6.95 -7.74
CA GLY A 207 -17.58 6.14 -6.75
C GLY A 207 -17.96 4.76 -7.29
N TYR A 208 -17.06 4.13 -8.10
CA TYR A 208 -17.41 2.95 -8.88
C TYR A 208 -17.00 1.66 -8.19
N THR A 209 -18.01 0.83 -7.83
CA THR A 209 -17.82 -0.53 -7.35
C THR A 209 -18.08 -1.53 -8.47
N PRO A 210 -17.06 -2.26 -8.96
CA PRO A 210 -17.24 -3.22 -10.04
C PRO A 210 -18.06 -4.43 -9.60
N LYS A 211 -18.75 -5.06 -10.56
CA LYS A 211 -19.47 -6.31 -10.31
C LYS A 211 -18.53 -7.43 -9.87
N ALA A 212 -19.01 -8.33 -9.02
CA ALA A 212 -18.22 -9.48 -8.59
C ALA A 212 -17.89 -10.39 -9.80
N LYS A 213 -16.60 -10.75 -9.89
CA LYS A 213 -16.10 -11.74 -10.86
C LYS A 213 -15.51 -12.93 -10.08
N PRO A 214 -16.26 -14.05 -9.95
CA PRO A 214 -15.79 -15.21 -9.21
C PRO A 214 -14.45 -15.72 -9.74
N SER A 215 -13.49 -15.93 -8.84
CA SER A 215 -12.16 -16.45 -9.14
C SER A 215 -11.67 -17.38 -8.03
N LYS A 216 -10.57 -18.08 -8.27
CA LYS A 216 -9.92 -18.91 -7.23
C LYS A 216 -9.48 -18.06 -6.03
N SER A 217 -9.09 -16.81 -6.25
CA SER A 217 -8.67 -15.87 -5.20
C SER A 217 -9.79 -15.54 -4.20
N CYS A 218 -11.07 -15.66 -4.61
CA CYS A 218 -12.20 -15.44 -3.70
C CYS A 218 -12.19 -16.37 -2.48
N ASN A 219 -11.58 -17.56 -2.56
CA ASN A 219 -11.47 -18.49 -1.42
C ASN A 219 -10.54 -17.96 -0.32
N ALA A 220 -9.61 -17.06 -0.66
CA ALA A 220 -8.69 -16.42 0.27
C ALA A 220 -9.10 -14.97 0.63
N CYS A 221 -10.24 -14.51 0.12
CA CYS A 221 -10.72 -13.14 0.32
C CYS A 221 -11.38 -12.99 1.69
N SER A 222 -10.99 -11.98 2.46
CA SER A 222 -11.61 -11.65 3.76
C SER A 222 -13.08 -11.23 3.63
N LEU A 223 -13.45 -10.65 2.49
CA LEU A 223 -14.81 -10.17 2.23
C LEU A 223 -15.67 -11.16 1.43
N LYS A 224 -15.29 -12.45 1.39
CA LYS A 224 -16.01 -13.46 0.59
C LYS A 224 -17.49 -13.55 0.95
N ASP A 225 -17.78 -13.57 2.24
CA ASP A 225 -19.13 -13.79 2.76
C ASP A 225 -19.99 -12.52 2.65
N LEU A 226 -19.37 -11.35 2.61
CA LEU A 226 -20.04 -10.08 2.33
C LEU A 226 -20.22 -9.85 0.81
N CYS A 227 -19.19 -10.14 0.03
CA CYS A 227 -19.20 -9.94 -1.44
C CYS A 227 -20.09 -10.95 -2.16
N LEU A 228 -20.28 -12.15 -1.61
CA LEU A 228 -21.10 -13.26 -2.15
C LEU A 228 -20.85 -13.51 -3.66
N PRO A 229 -19.59 -13.72 -4.11
CA PRO A 229 -19.26 -13.77 -5.53
C PRO A 229 -19.95 -14.94 -6.26
N GLN A 230 -20.37 -15.96 -5.54
CA GLN A 230 -21.04 -17.15 -6.10
C GLN A 230 -22.48 -16.84 -6.56
N LEU A 231 -23.12 -15.81 -5.98
CA LEU A 231 -24.50 -15.44 -6.34
C LEU A 231 -24.60 -14.86 -7.76
N VAL A 232 -23.50 -14.34 -8.30
CA VAL A 232 -23.45 -13.81 -9.68
C VAL A 232 -23.71 -14.89 -10.73
N LYS A 233 -23.52 -16.16 -10.40
CA LYS A 233 -23.78 -17.32 -11.29
C LYS A 233 -25.19 -17.90 -11.11
N LYS A 234 -25.98 -17.39 -10.15
CA LYS A 234 -27.33 -17.87 -9.95
C LYS A 234 -28.24 -17.32 -11.04
N ARG A 235 -29.23 -18.14 -11.42
CA ARG A 235 -30.24 -17.78 -12.42
C ARG A 235 -30.94 -16.48 -12.02
N PRO A 236 -31.39 -15.67 -13.00
CA PRO A 236 -32.27 -14.53 -12.74
C PRO A 236 -33.48 -14.95 -11.89
N VAL A 237 -33.97 -14.04 -11.07
CA VAL A 237 -35.18 -14.30 -10.25
C VAL A 237 -36.37 -14.68 -11.12
N SER A 238 -36.47 -14.11 -12.33
CA SER A 238 -37.47 -14.50 -13.33
C SER A 238 -37.46 -15.98 -13.65
N ASP A 239 -36.28 -16.55 -13.89
CA ASP A 239 -36.11 -17.97 -14.24
C ASP A 239 -36.47 -18.87 -13.05
N TYR A 240 -36.14 -18.43 -11.82
CA TYR A 240 -36.52 -19.14 -10.60
C TYR A 240 -38.05 -19.13 -10.40
N LEU A 241 -38.70 -17.98 -10.59
CA LEU A 241 -40.15 -17.84 -10.47
C LEU A 241 -40.89 -18.64 -11.54
N SER A 242 -40.40 -18.62 -12.80
CA SER A 242 -41.01 -19.41 -13.88
C SER A 242 -40.93 -20.89 -13.56
N GLN A 243 -39.79 -21.39 -13.09
CA GLN A 243 -39.62 -22.80 -12.73
C GLN A 243 -40.49 -23.19 -11.52
N ALA A 244 -40.56 -22.35 -10.50
CA ALA A 244 -41.43 -22.59 -9.33
C ALA A 244 -42.92 -22.59 -9.67
N MET A 245 -43.32 -21.81 -10.68
CA MET A 245 -44.72 -21.81 -11.17
C MET A 245 -45.04 -23.04 -12.04
N GLU A 246 -44.07 -23.55 -12.81
CA GLU A 246 -44.19 -24.80 -13.57
C GLU A 246 -44.29 -26.02 -12.65
N ASP A 247 -43.55 -26.03 -11.55
CA ASP A 247 -43.58 -27.12 -10.53
C ASP A 247 -44.89 -27.15 -9.71
N LEU A 248 -45.73 -26.10 -9.78
CA LEU A 248 -47.02 -25.97 -9.10
C LEU A 248 -48.24 -26.26 -10.02
N SER A 249 -47.99 -26.47 -11.31
CA SER A 249 -49.03 -26.78 -12.30
C SER A 249 -49.00 -28.27 -12.67
#